data_0f0c76f4a5cfe57a859e6ab588a55916
#
_entry.id   0f0c76f4a5cfe57a859e6ab588a55916
#
_cell.length_a   1.000
_cell.length_b   1.000
_cell.length_c   1.000
_cell.angle_alpha   90.00
_cell.angle_beta   90.00
_cell.angle_gamma   90.00
#
_symmetry.space_group_name_H-M   'P 1'
#
loop_
_entity.id
_entity.type
_entity.pdbx_description
1 polymer ?
#
loop_
_entity_poly.entity_id
_entity_poly.type
_entity_poly.pdbx_seq_one_letter_code
_entity_poly.pdbx_strand_id
1 'polypeptide(L)'
;MMKHELEKQLDALEKKGVDRRHFFKLLAATGLIAGANTGKANAFSSSAKGKIVIIGGGAAGISMAARLKHWLDEPDITLIDPSDRQFYQPGFTLIASGVYQPEDVWKKQEDCMPSGIKWIKDSVAAVDPVWNQVTTKSNGKIPYDFLVLTPGLQCNWEKVEGITHDTLGQGNANSIYDFEGAQKTWKALQEFAKKGGKGIYTDTYTKHKCGGAPKKICLLSEHYARKQGTRDKLQLNYFTASKELYDIPYFTPRLLEIYNERNIPINLNVRVKGVDTSA
;
A
#
# COMPACT_ATOMS: atom_id res chain seq x y z
N MET A 1 1.20 33.78 19.62
CA MET A 1 0.03 33.77 20.55
C MET A 1 -1.13 32.97 19.99
N MET A 2 -1.59 33.20 18.76
CA MET A 2 -2.74 32.49 18.13
C MET A 2 -2.57 30.96 17.93
N LYS A 3 -1.38 30.49 17.58
CA LYS A 3 -1.11 29.05 17.34
C LYS A 3 -1.23 28.19 18.59
N HIS A 4 -0.74 28.69 19.72
CA HIS A 4 -0.79 27.97 21.00
C HIS A 4 -2.19 27.92 21.62
N GLU A 5 -3.03 28.94 21.37
CA GLU A 5 -4.44 28.94 21.78
C GLU A 5 -5.26 27.95 20.95
N LEU A 6 -4.99 27.86 19.66
CA LEU A 6 -5.65 26.90 18.76
C LEU A 6 -5.31 25.45 19.12
N GLU A 7 -4.05 25.17 19.48
CA GLU A 7 -3.60 23.84 19.94
C GLU A 7 -4.31 23.42 21.24
N LYS A 8 -4.45 24.33 22.22
CA LYS A 8 -5.21 24.07 23.46
C LYS A 8 -6.68 23.78 23.21
N GLN A 9 -7.29 24.49 22.26
CA GLN A 9 -8.70 24.26 21.90
C GLN A 9 -8.90 22.95 21.18
N LEU A 10 -7.94 22.53 20.32
CA LEU A 10 -7.94 21.22 19.65
C LEU A 10 -7.83 20.07 20.64
N ASP A 11 -6.91 20.15 21.62
CA ASP A 11 -6.75 19.15 22.68
C ASP A 11 -7.99 19.03 23.57
N ALA A 12 -8.67 20.15 23.83
CA ALA A 12 -9.92 20.16 24.61
C ALA A 12 -11.08 19.49 23.84
N LEU A 13 -11.10 19.57 22.53
CA LEU A 13 -12.12 18.96 21.67
C LEU A 13 -11.84 17.47 21.45
N GLU A 14 -10.60 17.05 21.30
CA GLU A 14 -10.23 15.64 21.25
C GLU A 14 -10.61 14.89 22.54
N LYS A 15 -10.43 15.51 23.70
CA LYS A 15 -10.88 14.98 25.01
C LYS A 15 -12.40 14.82 25.10
N LYS A 16 -13.17 15.53 24.26
CA LYS A 16 -14.63 15.43 24.16
C LYS A 16 -15.10 14.50 23.03
N GLY A 17 -14.19 13.73 22.40
CA GLY A 17 -14.53 12.78 21.33
C GLY A 17 -14.81 13.40 19.97
N VAL A 18 -14.45 14.66 19.76
CA VAL A 18 -14.60 15.34 18.47
C VAL A 18 -13.31 15.15 17.68
N ASP A 19 -13.35 14.28 16.65
CA ASP A 19 -12.21 14.09 15.76
C ASP A 19 -11.92 15.31 14.87
N ARG A 20 -10.70 15.40 14.31
CA ARG A 20 -10.27 16.52 13.47
C ARG A 20 -11.20 16.77 12.26
N ARG A 21 -11.83 15.75 11.74
CA ARG A 21 -12.74 15.85 10.60
C ARG A 21 -14.07 16.50 10.98
N HIS A 22 -14.59 16.19 12.16
CA HIS A 22 -15.78 16.85 12.74
C HIS A 22 -15.49 18.29 13.13
N PHE A 23 -14.28 18.57 13.67
CA PHE A 23 -13.84 19.92 13.97
C PHE A 23 -13.81 20.82 12.73
N PHE A 24 -13.22 20.37 11.62
CA PHE A 24 -13.22 21.15 10.38
C PHE A 24 -14.62 21.32 9.77
N LYS A 25 -15.50 20.34 9.91
CA LYS A 25 -16.92 20.48 9.50
C LYS A 25 -17.67 21.49 10.38
N LEU A 26 -17.41 21.51 11.68
CA LEU A 26 -17.99 22.48 12.63
C LEU A 26 -17.47 23.89 12.34
N LEU A 27 -16.19 24.08 12.08
CA LEU A 27 -15.62 25.38 11.68
C LEU A 27 -16.23 25.89 10.36
N ALA A 28 -16.46 25.00 9.40
CA ALA A 28 -17.14 25.35 8.15
C ALA A 28 -18.61 25.72 8.37
N ALA A 29 -19.32 25.00 9.27
CA ALA A 29 -20.73 25.21 9.57
C ALA A 29 -20.99 26.47 10.45
N THR A 30 -20.02 26.86 11.28
CA THR A 30 -20.17 28.02 12.18
C THR A 30 -19.75 29.34 11.54
N GLY A 31 -19.34 29.34 10.26
CA GLY A 31 -18.91 30.57 9.58
C GLY A 31 -17.66 31.24 10.18
N LEU A 32 -16.96 30.60 11.12
CA LEU A 32 -15.70 31.08 11.68
C LEU A 32 -14.54 31.05 10.66
N ILE A 33 -14.78 30.47 9.48
CA ILE A 33 -13.98 30.70 8.26
C ILE A 33 -14.57 31.90 7.46
N ALA A 34 -15.49 32.64 7.99
CA ALA A 34 -16.16 33.78 7.36
C ALA A 34 -15.33 35.09 7.37
N GLY A 35 -14.04 34.97 7.14
CA GLY A 35 -13.22 36.05 6.57
C GLY A 35 -12.79 35.71 5.15
N ALA A 36 -13.11 34.55 4.66
CA ALA A 36 -12.86 34.17 3.28
C ALA A 36 -14.13 34.50 2.46
N ASN A 37 -14.08 35.58 1.71
CA ASN A 37 -14.96 35.87 0.59
C ASN A 37 -15.30 34.57 -0.13
N THR A 38 -16.58 34.39 -0.48
CA THR A 38 -17.13 33.30 -1.31
C THR A 38 -16.63 33.32 -2.76
N GLY A 39 -15.45 33.82 -3.01
CA GLY A 39 -14.72 33.70 -4.25
C GLY A 39 -13.57 32.75 -4.01
N LYS A 40 -13.64 31.52 -4.57
CA LYS A 40 -12.60 30.49 -4.63
C LYS A 40 -11.84 30.37 -3.32
N ALA A 41 -12.02 29.30 -2.56
CA ALA A 41 -11.11 28.97 -1.47
C ALA A 41 -9.70 29.11 -2.02
N ASN A 42 -9.01 30.19 -1.69
CA ASN A 42 -7.62 30.36 -1.98
C ASN A 42 -6.94 29.26 -1.18
N ALA A 43 -6.64 28.15 -1.83
CA ALA A 43 -5.70 27.19 -1.31
C ALA A 43 -4.51 28.01 -0.86
N PHE A 44 -4.01 27.78 0.35
CA PHE A 44 -2.81 28.42 0.84
C PHE A 44 -1.69 28.13 -0.18
N SER A 45 -1.46 29.08 -1.07
CA SER A 45 -0.38 29.02 -2.05
C SER A 45 0.84 29.67 -1.41
N SER A 46 1.96 29.00 -1.49
CA SER A 46 3.23 29.53 -1.02
C SER A 46 4.11 29.91 -2.22
N SER A 47 4.66 31.10 -2.19
CA SER A 47 5.65 31.57 -3.16
C SER A 47 7.06 30.99 -2.93
N ALA A 48 7.22 30.06 -1.99
CA ALA A 48 8.51 29.41 -1.75
C ALA A 48 9.02 28.75 -3.03
N LYS A 49 10.27 29.02 -3.37
CA LYS A 49 10.96 28.47 -4.53
C LYS A 49 12.00 27.45 -4.07
N GLY A 50 12.24 26.47 -4.91
CA GLY A 50 13.26 25.43 -4.69
C GLY A 50 13.04 24.26 -5.62
N LYS A 51 14.13 23.52 -5.87
CA LYS A 51 14.10 22.29 -6.65
C LYS A 51 13.65 21.13 -5.78
N ILE A 52 12.51 20.57 -6.06
CA ILE A 52 11.97 19.42 -5.31
C ILE A 52 12.19 18.16 -6.13
N VAL A 53 12.92 17.21 -5.57
CA VAL A 53 13.10 15.89 -6.19
C VAL A 53 12.28 14.86 -5.39
N ILE A 54 11.46 14.09 -6.11
CA ILE A 54 10.65 12.99 -5.55
C ILE A 54 11.19 11.68 -6.11
N ILE A 55 11.64 10.79 -5.24
CA ILE A 55 12.09 9.45 -5.60
C ILE A 55 10.95 8.46 -5.40
N GLY A 56 10.51 7.84 -6.50
CA GLY A 56 9.40 6.89 -6.53
C GLY A 56 8.09 7.51 -7.02
N GLY A 57 7.57 7.00 -8.12
CA GLY A 57 6.33 7.41 -8.78
C GLY A 57 5.12 6.55 -8.43
N GLY A 58 5.17 5.81 -7.33
CA GLY A 58 4.01 5.10 -6.81
C GLY A 58 2.94 6.05 -6.26
N ALA A 59 1.89 5.48 -5.65
CA ALA A 59 0.76 6.26 -5.12
C ALA A 59 1.20 7.41 -4.20
N ALA A 60 2.23 7.19 -3.37
CA ALA A 60 2.75 8.21 -2.46
C ALA A 60 3.43 9.36 -3.21
N GLY A 61 4.32 9.05 -4.17
CA GLY A 61 5.07 10.06 -4.91
C GLY A 61 4.17 10.92 -5.80
N ILE A 62 3.26 10.30 -6.56
CA ILE A 62 2.29 11.03 -7.40
C ILE A 62 1.37 11.90 -6.53
N SER A 63 0.87 11.37 -5.41
CA SER A 63 0.01 12.14 -4.51
C SER A 63 0.77 13.32 -3.89
N MET A 64 2.05 13.13 -3.53
CA MET A 64 2.89 14.21 -3.03
C MET A 64 3.14 15.27 -4.10
N ALA A 65 3.50 14.85 -5.32
CA ALA A 65 3.70 15.76 -6.46
C ALA A 65 2.43 16.60 -6.75
N ALA A 66 1.26 15.95 -6.78
CA ALA A 66 -0.02 16.62 -6.98
C ALA A 66 -0.33 17.64 -5.87
N ARG A 67 -0.07 17.29 -4.60
CA ARG A 67 -0.28 18.19 -3.46
C ARG A 67 0.68 19.38 -3.48
N LEU A 68 1.96 19.14 -3.72
CA LEU A 68 2.95 20.21 -3.80
C LEU A 68 2.61 21.18 -4.93
N LYS A 69 2.21 20.65 -6.09
CA LYS A 69 1.76 21.49 -7.21
C LYS A 69 0.51 22.33 -6.86
N HIS A 70 -0.38 21.79 -6.03
CA HIS A 70 -1.59 22.51 -5.61
C HIS A 70 -1.28 23.64 -4.61
N TRP A 71 -0.25 23.47 -3.77
CA TRP A 71 0.04 24.39 -2.66
C TRP A 71 1.20 25.37 -2.94
N LEU A 72 1.99 25.15 -3.99
CA LEU A 72 3.11 26.00 -4.36
C LEU A 72 2.84 26.71 -5.69
N ASP A 73 3.30 27.95 -5.78
CA ASP A 73 3.24 28.73 -7.01
C ASP A 73 4.38 28.31 -7.94
N GLU A 74 4.04 27.73 -9.08
CA GLU A 74 5.00 27.28 -10.12
C GLU A 74 6.19 26.47 -9.56
N PRO A 75 5.96 25.35 -8.84
CA PRO A 75 7.03 24.57 -8.24
C PRO A 75 7.88 23.85 -9.28
N ASP A 76 9.20 23.84 -9.09
CA ASP A 76 10.15 23.01 -9.86
C ASP A 76 10.20 21.61 -9.27
N ILE A 77 9.33 20.71 -9.74
CA ILE A 77 9.22 19.35 -9.25
C ILE A 77 9.74 18.35 -10.29
N THR A 78 10.73 17.57 -9.90
CA THR A 78 11.23 16.42 -10.66
C THR A 78 10.87 15.12 -9.92
N LEU A 79 10.16 14.23 -10.60
CA LEU A 79 9.85 12.90 -10.09
C LEU A 79 10.69 11.87 -10.85
N ILE A 80 11.34 10.95 -10.12
CA ILE A 80 12.19 9.90 -10.69
C ILE A 80 11.57 8.54 -10.39
N ASP A 81 11.18 7.82 -11.44
CA ASP A 81 10.63 6.47 -11.36
C ASP A 81 10.82 5.73 -12.68
N PRO A 82 11.33 4.48 -12.68
CA PRO A 82 11.55 3.71 -13.90
C PRO A 82 10.29 3.07 -14.50
N SER A 83 9.20 2.96 -13.71
CA SER A 83 7.99 2.25 -14.11
C SER A 83 7.18 3.05 -15.13
N ASP A 84 6.62 2.38 -16.11
CA ASP A 84 5.61 2.93 -17.04
C ASP A 84 4.19 2.55 -16.65
N ARG A 85 4.03 1.82 -15.54
CA ARG A 85 2.73 1.38 -15.02
C ARG A 85 2.52 1.86 -13.59
N GLN A 86 1.36 2.44 -13.34
CA GLN A 86 0.87 2.78 -12.01
C GLN A 86 -0.12 1.73 -11.54
N PHE A 87 0.10 1.16 -10.35
CA PHE A 87 -0.74 0.10 -9.82
C PHE A 87 -1.58 0.54 -8.63
N TYR A 88 -2.86 0.15 -8.64
CA TYR A 88 -3.70 0.11 -7.45
C TYR A 88 -3.42 -1.18 -6.68
N GLN A 89 -2.34 -1.19 -5.91
CA GLN A 89 -1.85 -2.40 -5.22
C GLN A 89 -2.87 -3.07 -4.27
N PRO A 90 -3.81 -2.35 -3.58
CA PRO A 90 -4.87 -3.02 -2.81
C PRO A 90 -5.74 -3.96 -3.65
N GLY A 91 -5.82 -3.76 -4.95
CA GLY A 91 -6.52 -4.62 -5.90
C GLY A 91 -5.85 -5.97 -6.16
N PHE A 92 -4.59 -6.17 -5.79
CA PHE A 92 -3.89 -7.45 -6.04
C PHE A 92 -4.57 -8.62 -5.30
N THR A 93 -5.08 -8.41 -4.08
CA THR A 93 -5.88 -9.43 -3.39
C THR A 93 -7.19 -9.76 -4.12
N LEU A 94 -7.74 -8.79 -4.84
CA LEU A 94 -8.99 -8.94 -5.58
C LEU A 94 -8.74 -9.64 -6.93
N ILE A 95 -7.62 -9.40 -7.61
CA ILE A 95 -7.17 -10.23 -8.74
C ILE A 95 -6.96 -11.68 -8.28
N ALA A 96 -6.21 -11.87 -7.21
CA ALA A 96 -5.87 -13.19 -6.69
C ALA A 96 -7.07 -14.01 -6.23
N SER A 97 -8.23 -13.39 -6.08
CA SER A 97 -9.50 -14.04 -5.73
C SER A 97 -10.56 -14.00 -6.85
N GLY A 98 -10.19 -13.50 -8.04
CA GLY A 98 -11.07 -13.43 -9.21
C GLY A 98 -12.19 -12.39 -9.12
N VAL A 99 -12.07 -11.42 -8.21
CA VAL A 99 -13.04 -10.32 -8.06
C VAL A 99 -12.77 -9.21 -9.07
N TYR A 100 -11.48 -8.91 -9.32
CA TYR A 100 -11.05 -7.94 -10.34
C TYR A 100 -10.31 -8.63 -11.47
N GLN A 101 -10.38 -8.03 -12.65
CA GLN A 101 -9.50 -8.40 -13.75
C GLN A 101 -8.15 -7.67 -13.60
N PRO A 102 -7.05 -8.18 -14.15
CA PRO A 102 -5.75 -7.52 -14.09
C PRO A 102 -5.78 -6.07 -14.58
N GLU A 103 -6.57 -5.78 -15.62
CA GLU A 103 -6.71 -4.47 -16.25
C GLU A 103 -7.36 -3.43 -15.34
N ASP A 104 -8.14 -3.85 -14.35
CA ASP A 104 -8.83 -2.96 -13.40
C ASP A 104 -7.87 -2.26 -12.43
N VAL A 105 -6.65 -2.77 -12.26
CA VAL A 105 -5.75 -2.34 -11.18
C VAL A 105 -4.51 -1.61 -11.65
N TRP A 106 -4.36 -1.31 -12.93
CA TRP A 106 -3.24 -0.53 -13.40
C TRP A 106 -3.63 0.49 -14.48
N LYS A 107 -2.81 1.50 -14.60
CA LYS A 107 -2.88 2.53 -15.65
C LYS A 107 -1.47 2.83 -16.13
N LYS A 108 -1.35 3.48 -17.27
CA LYS A 108 -0.07 4.04 -17.68
C LYS A 108 0.39 5.09 -16.66
N GLN A 109 1.66 5.08 -16.32
CA GLN A 109 2.26 6.04 -15.39
C GLN A 109 2.08 7.47 -15.86
N GLU A 110 2.23 7.71 -17.18
CA GLU A 110 2.06 9.02 -17.82
C GLU A 110 0.66 9.61 -17.59
N ASP A 111 -0.40 8.78 -17.64
CA ASP A 111 -1.79 9.20 -17.44
C ASP A 111 -2.07 9.62 -15.98
N CYS A 112 -1.24 9.17 -15.05
CA CYS A 112 -1.34 9.48 -13.63
C CYS A 112 -0.43 10.64 -13.20
N MET A 113 0.48 11.08 -14.08
CA MET A 113 1.44 12.13 -13.75
C MET A 113 0.76 13.50 -13.73
N PRO A 114 0.87 14.28 -12.64
CA PRO A 114 0.31 15.63 -12.62
C PRO A 114 0.98 16.52 -13.70
N SER A 115 0.18 17.31 -14.39
CA SER A 115 0.70 18.21 -15.46
C SER A 115 1.78 19.16 -14.92
N GLY A 116 2.83 19.42 -15.69
CA GLY A 116 3.93 20.32 -15.31
C GLY A 116 4.96 19.72 -14.35
N ILE A 117 4.87 18.42 -14.04
CA ILE A 117 5.91 17.69 -13.31
C ILE A 117 6.91 17.14 -14.34
N LYS A 118 8.20 17.33 -14.07
CA LYS A 118 9.25 16.68 -14.85
C LYS A 118 9.40 15.24 -14.40
N TRP A 119 9.00 14.29 -15.24
CA TRP A 119 9.24 12.88 -14.98
C TRP A 119 10.52 12.39 -15.63
N ILE A 120 11.44 11.83 -14.82
CA ILE A 120 12.65 11.15 -15.28
C ILE A 120 12.40 9.64 -15.14
N LYS A 121 12.26 8.97 -16.27
CA LYS A 121 12.06 7.51 -16.34
C LYS A 121 13.40 6.80 -16.13
N ASP A 122 13.84 6.74 -14.88
CA ASP A 122 15.12 6.13 -14.48
C ASP A 122 15.07 5.63 -13.03
N SER A 123 16.03 4.81 -12.68
CA SER A 123 16.23 4.33 -11.31
C SER A 123 17.26 5.20 -10.58
N VAL A 124 17.01 5.47 -9.31
CA VAL A 124 17.99 6.12 -8.44
C VAL A 124 19.02 5.09 -8.00
N ALA A 125 20.31 5.45 -8.16
CA ALA A 125 21.45 4.65 -7.75
C ALA A 125 22.00 5.07 -6.40
N ALA A 126 22.01 6.38 -6.10
CA ALA A 126 22.52 6.91 -4.83
C ALA A 126 21.87 8.25 -4.48
N VAL A 127 21.87 8.57 -3.20
CA VAL A 127 21.50 9.88 -2.65
C VAL A 127 22.70 10.42 -1.88
N ASP A 128 23.11 11.64 -2.18
CA ASP A 128 24.16 12.36 -1.48
C ASP A 128 23.54 13.55 -0.75
N PRO A 129 23.31 13.44 0.59
CA PRO A 129 22.70 14.50 1.37
C PRO A 129 23.68 15.63 1.71
N VAL A 130 24.99 15.44 1.52
CA VAL A 130 26.00 16.48 1.77
C VAL A 130 26.01 17.50 0.64
N TRP A 131 25.93 17.00 -0.61
CA TRP A 131 25.90 17.84 -1.78
C TRP A 131 24.49 18.07 -2.34
N ASN A 132 23.45 17.59 -1.64
CA ASN A 132 22.05 17.67 -2.06
C ASN A 132 21.85 17.20 -3.51
N GLN A 133 22.29 15.98 -3.79
CA GLN A 133 22.24 15.41 -5.13
C GLN A 133 21.69 13.98 -5.11
N VAL A 134 20.91 13.64 -6.14
CA VAL A 134 20.48 12.30 -6.44
C VAL A 134 21.22 11.84 -7.69
N THR A 135 21.87 10.66 -7.63
CA THR A 135 22.48 10.02 -8.80
C THR A 135 21.52 8.99 -9.36
N THR A 136 21.20 9.08 -10.63
CA THR A 136 20.41 8.09 -11.37
C THR A 136 21.32 7.14 -12.14
N LYS A 137 20.78 6.03 -12.61
CA LYS A 137 21.56 5.04 -13.37
C LYS A 137 22.01 5.57 -14.73
N SER A 138 21.18 6.37 -15.42
CA SER A 138 21.40 6.76 -16.81
C SER A 138 21.41 8.27 -17.06
N ASN A 139 20.80 9.07 -16.18
CA ASN A 139 20.65 10.52 -16.38
C ASN A 139 21.59 11.37 -15.49
N GLY A 140 22.58 10.74 -14.85
CA GLY A 140 23.59 11.43 -14.06
C GLY A 140 23.08 11.99 -12.73
N LYS A 141 23.67 13.12 -12.30
CA LYS A 141 23.39 13.76 -11.00
C LYS A 141 22.32 14.82 -11.15
N ILE A 142 21.36 14.82 -10.24
CA ILE A 142 20.24 15.75 -10.19
C ILE A 142 20.29 16.48 -8.84
N PRO A 143 20.54 17.80 -8.83
CA PRO A 143 20.56 18.56 -7.59
C PRO A 143 19.15 18.84 -7.09
N TYR A 144 19.00 18.96 -5.75
CA TYR A 144 17.75 19.31 -5.10
C TYR A 144 17.96 20.29 -3.94
N ASP A 145 16.93 21.08 -3.63
CA ASP A 145 16.80 21.83 -2.39
C ASP A 145 15.97 21.03 -1.38
N PHE A 146 14.99 20.26 -1.88
CA PHE A 146 14.13 19.40 -1.07
C PHE A 146 14.04 18.00 -1.69
N LEU A 147 14.17 16.99 -0.86
CA LEU A 147 14.09 15.59 -1.28
C LEU A 147 12.92 14.87 -0.61
N VAL A 148 12.09 14.20 -1.41
CA VAL A 148 10.99 13.36 -0.97
C VAL A 148 11.30 11.91 -1.32
N LEU A 149 11.30 11.02 -0.33
CA LEU A 149 11.60 9.60 -0.50
C LEU A 149 10.30 8.78 -0.41
N THR A 150 9.89 8.22 -1.54
CA THR A 150 8.70 7.37 -1.67
C THR A 150 8.97 6.11 -2.51
N PRO A 151 10.10 5.40 -2.30
CA PRO A 151 10.52 4.28 -3.15
C PRO A 151 9.66 3.02 -2.98
N GLY A 152 8.73 3.03 -2.03
CA GLY A 152 7.92 1.86 -1.71
C GLY A 152 8.71 0.80 -0.95
N LEU A 153 8.40 -0.47 -1.19
CA LEU A 153 9.09 -1.60 -0.60
C LEU A 153 9.50 -2.62 -1.67
N GLN A 154 10.51 -3.39 -1.35
CA GLN A 154 10.95 -4.54 -2.11
C GLN A 154 10.64 -5.82 -1.34
N CYS A 155 10.12 -6.82 -2.03
CA CYS A 155 9.95 -8.17 -1.48
C CYS A 155 11.25 -8.95 -1.69
N ASN A 156 11.88 -9.37 -0.59
CA ASN A 156 13.11 -10.15 -0.62
C ASN A 156 12.76 -11.64 -0.52
N TRP A 157 12.29 -12.20 -1.63
CA TRP A 157 11.82 -13.59 -1.70
C TRP A 157 12.88 -14.60 -1.30
N GLU A 158 14.12 -14.34 -1.68
CA GLU A 158 15.31 -15.17 -1.41
C GLU A 158 15.64 -15.33 0.08
N LYS A 159 15.02 -14.55 0.96
CA LYS A 159 15.13 -14.73 2.43
C LYS A 159 14.27 -15.88 2.97
N VAL A 160 13.43 -16.47 2.14
CA VAL A 160 12.69 -17.70 2.44
C VAL A 160 13.33 -18.80 1.59
N GLU A 161 13.89 -19.81 2.25
CA GLU A 161 14.55 -20.92 1.58
C GLU A 161 13.61 -21.59 0.55
N GLY A 162 14.12 -21.87 -0.65
CA GLY A 162 13.35 -22.46 -1.75
C GLY A 162 12.50 -21.47 -2.55
N ILE A 163 12.42 -20.20 -2.15
CA ILE A 163 11.66 -19.18 -2.87
C ILE A 163 12.57 -18.16 -3.54
N THR A 164 12.32 -17.91 -4.81
CA THR A 164 12.89 -16.80 -5.59
C THR A 164 11.75 -16.10 -6.32
N HIS A 165 12.04 -14.96 -6.95
CA HIS A 165 11.06 -14.30 -7.83
C HIS A 165 10.58 -15.25 -8.94
N ASP A 166 11.46 -16.09 -9.46
CA ASP A 166 11.15 -16.99 -10.59
C ASP A 166 10.38 -18.22 -10.12
N THR A 167 10.64 -18.76 -8.92
CA THR A 167 9.93 -19.94 -8.40
C THR A 167 8.53 -19.62 -7.87
N LEU A 168 8.25 -18.36 -7.51
CA LEU A 168 6.90 -17.96 -7.10
C LEU A 168 5.91 -18.06 -8.25
N GLY A 169 4.80 -18.79 -7.97
CA GLY A 169 3.76 -19.09 -8.94
C GLY A 169 4.15 -20.20 -9.91
N GLN A 170 5.25 -20.90 -9.64
CA GLN A 170 5.53 -22.23 -10.18
C GLN A 170 5.23 -23.25 -9.06
N GLY A 171 4.49 -24.31 -9.39
CA GLY A 171 4.01 -25.24 -8.38
C GLY A 171 3.00 -24.62 -7.40
N ASN A 172 3.13 -24.95 -6.10
CA ASN A 172 2.12 -24.64 -5.08
C ASN A 172 2.44 -23.39 -4.23
N ALA A 173 3.58 -22.72 -4.46
CA ALA A 173 3.97 -21.52 -3.72
C ALA A 173 3.59 -20.25 -4.48
N ASN A 174 2.73 -19.41 -3.89
CA ASN A 174 2.18 -18.22 -4.53
C ASN A 174 2.25 -16.99 -3.63
N SER A 175 2.22 -15.80 -4.23
CA SER A 175 2.18 -14.54 -3.51
C SER A 175 1.26 -13.53 -4.19
N ILE A 176 0.69 -12.64 -3.36
CA ILE A 176 -0.19 -11.55 -3.81
C ILE A 176 0.49 -10.17 -3.71
N TYR A 177 1.79 -10.12 -3.44
CA TYR A 177 2.49 -8.86 -3.16
C TYR A 177 3.04 -8.19 -4.42
N ASP A 178 2.88 -8.79 -5.58
CA ASP A 178 3.14 -8.21 -6.89
C ASP A 178 1.99 -8.53 -7.87
N PHE A 179 1.99 -7.86 -9.00
CA PHE A 179 0.92 -7.93 -10.00
C PHE A 179 0.86 -9.30 -10.70
N GLU A 180 2.00 -9.83 -11.08
CA GLU A 180 2.13 -11.11 -11.76
C GLU A 180 1.82 -12.27 -10.80
N GLY A 181 2.30 -12.16 -9.56
CA GLY A 181 2.02 -13.12 -8.48
C GLY A 181 0.54 -13.21 -8.16
N ALA A 182 -0.16 -12.08 -8.15
CA ALA A 182 -1.62 -12.06 -7.93
C ALA A 182 -2.39 -12.85 -9.00
N GLN A 183 -2.00 -12.74 -10.28
CA GLN A 183 -2.62 -13.47 -11.38
C GLN A 183 -2.31 -14.98 -11.30
N LYS A 184 -1.06 -15.33 -10.96
CA LYS A 184 -0.67 -16.74 -10.74
C LYS A 184 -1.43 -17.34 -9.56
N THR A 185 -1.59 -16.57 -8.47
CA THR A 185 -2.36 -16.98 -7.29
C THR A 185 -3.81 -17.27 -7.65
N TRP A 186 -4.44 -16.46 -8.52
CA TRP A 186 -5.80 -16.73 -8.97
C TRP A 186 -5.93 -18.07 -9.69
N LYS A 187 -5.01 -18.38 -10.60
CA LYS A 187 -5.00 -19.67 -11.30
C LYS A 187 -4.81 -20.84 -10.33
N ALA A 188 -3.86 -20.71 -9.41
CA ALA A 188 -3.60 -21.72 -8.39
C ALA A 188 -4.82 -21.92 -7.46
N LEU A 189 -5.51 -20.84 -7.07
CA LEU A 189 -6.71 -20.91 -6.22
C LEU A 189 -7.86 -21.66 -6.93
N GLN A 190 -8.07 -21.43 -8.23
CA GLN A 190 -9.08 -22.13 -9.00
C GLN A 190 -8.81 -23.65 -9.01
N GLU A 191 -7.58 -24.06 -9.26
CA GLU A 191 -7.16 -25.47 -9.23
C GLU A 191 -7.27 -26.06 -7.82
N PHE A 192 -6.82 -25.33 -6.80
CA PHE A 192 -6.92 -25.74 -5.42
C PHE A 192 -8.37 -25.94 -4.97
N ALA A 193 -9.27 -25.01 -5.28
CA ALA A 193 -10.69 -25.15 -4.96
C ALA A 193 -11.34 -26.36 -5.66
N LYS A 194 -10.88 -26.71 -6.87
CA LYS A 194 -11.38 -27.84 -7.64
C LYS A 194 -10.85 -29.17 -7.12
N LYS A 195 -9.54 -29.27 -6.88
CA LYS A 195 -8.86 -30.52 -6.45
C LYS A 195 -9.02 -30.79 -4.95
N GLY A 196 -9.09 -29.75 -4.14
CA GLY A 196 -9.03 -29.86 -2.69
C GLY A 196 -7.60 -29.97 -2.17
N GLY A 197 -7.44 -30.21 -0.86
CA GLY A 197 -6.16 -30.40 -0.21
C GLY A 197 -5.91 -29.42 0.94
N LYS A 198 -4.63 -29.24 1.31
CA LYS A 198 -4.19 -28.36 2.40
C LYS A 198 -3.75 -27.01 1.84
N GLY A 199 -4.35 -25.92 2.33
CA GLY A 199 -3.96 -24.54 2.05
C GLY A 199 -3.27 -23.91 3.24
N ILE A 200 -2.04 -23.49 3.08
CA ILE A 200 -1.26 -22.77 4.10
C ILE A 200 -1.18 -21.31 3.69
N TYR A 201 -1.73 -20.43 4.52
CA TYR A 201 -1.68 -18.97 4.35
C TYR A 201 -0.77 -18.40 5.43
N THR A 202 0.13 -17.50 5.02
CA THR A 202 1.09 -16.93 5.97
C THR A 202 1.38 -15.47 5.66
N ASP A 203 1.80 -14.74 6.68
CA ASP A 203 2.44 -13.45 6.52
C ASP A 203 3.93 -13.52 6.87
N THR A 204 4.64 -12.42 6.63
CA THR A 204 6.07 -12.31 6.95
C THR A 204 6.26 -11.86 8.40
N TYR A 205 7.45 -12.15 8.95
CA TYR A 205 7.88 -11.68 10.27
C TYR A 205 8.40 -10.22 10.26
N THR A 206 8.60 -9.64 9.09
CA THR A 206 9.03 -8.26 8.93
C THR A 206 7.83 -7.33 8.76
N LYS A 207 8.02 -6.05 9.02
CA LYS A 207 7.00 -5.05 8.64
C LYS A 207 6.81 -5.08 7.12
N HIS A 208 5.56 -5.05 6.69
CA HIS A 208 5.19 -5.13 5.29
C HIS A 208 4.00 -4.21 4.99
N LYS A 209 3.78 -3.89 3.72
CA LYS A 209 2.59 -3.14 3.32
C LYS A 209 1.33 -3.98 3.55
N CYS A 210 0.23 -3.34 4.00
CA CYS A 210 -1.09 -3.93 4.13
C CYS A 210 -1.11 -5.25 4.93
N GLY A 211 -0.88 -5.20 6.26
CA GLY A 211 -0.97 -6.37 7.16
C GLY A 211 -2.30 -7.13 7.09
N GLY A 212 -3.35 -6.53 6.53
CA GLY A 212 -4.62 -7.20 6.24
C GLY A 212 -4.63 -8.05 4.97
N ALA A 213 -3.70 -7.87 4.03
CA ALA A 213 -3.73 -8.58 2.75
C ALA A 213 -3.61 -10.12 2.87
N PRO A 214 -2.69 -10.67 3.69
CA PRO A 214 -2.62 -12.12 3.92
C PRO A 214 -3.90 -12.70 4.52
N LYS A 215 -4.52 -11.96 5.46
CA LYS A 215 -5.79 -12.34 6.07
C LYS A 215 -6.92 -12.32 5.04
N LYS A 216 -6.97 -11.29 4.20
CA LYS A 216 -7.97 -11.15 3.14
C LYS A 216 -7.89 -12.29 2.12
N ILE A 217 -6.71 -12.63 1.62
CA ILE A 217 -6.60 -13.68 0.61
C ILE A 217 -7.01 -15.05 1.18
N CYS A 218 -6.70 -15.35 2.44
CA CYS A 218 -7.16 -16.56 3.10
C CYS A 218 -8.70 -16.64 3.14
N LEU A 219 -9.34 -15.56 3.59
CA LEU A 219 -10.81 -15.49 3.68
C LEU A 219 -11.50 -15.44 2.31
N LEU A 220 -10.89 -14.80 1.32
CA LEU A 220 -11.40 -14.77 -0.05
C LEU A 220 -11.28 -16.13 -0.72
N SER A 221 -10.21 -16.88 -0.45
CA SER A 221 -10.04 -18.26 -0.93
C SER A 221 -11.10 -19.19 -0.35
N GLU A 222 -11.37 -19.07 0.95
CA GLU A 222 -12.44 -19.80 1.62
C GLU A 222 -13.80 -19.44 1.01
N HIS A 223 -14.07 -18.17 0.84
CA HIS A 223 -15.32 -17.69 0.24
C HIS A 223 -15.50 -18.22 -1.19
N TYR A 224 -14.46 -18.20 -2.00
CA TYR A 224 -14.50 -18.75 -3.36
C TYR A 224 -14.83 -20.24 -3.35
N ALA A 225 -14.13 -21.03 -2.54
CA ALA A 225 -14.39 -22.46 -2.44
C ALA A 225 -15.82 -22.76 -1.95
N ARG A 226 -16.34 -21.97 -1.01
CA ARG A 226 -17.73 -22.10 -0.55
C ARG A 226 -18.73 -21.79 -1.67
N LYS A 227 -18.49 -20.76 -2.47
CA LYS A 227 -19.31 -20.44 -3.67
C LYS A 227 -19.28 -21.54 -4.74
N GLN A 228 -18.16 -22.28 -4.84
CA GLN A 228 -18.01 -23.42 -5.74
C GLN A 228 -18.60 -24.72 -5.16
N GLY A 229 -19.08 -24.73 -3.91
CA GLY A 229 -19.54 -25.93 -3.23
C GLY A 229 -18.43 -26.95 -2.91
N THR A 230 -17.19 -26.46 -2.77
CA THR A 230 -16.02 -27.33 -2.57
C THR A 230 -15.26 -27.02 -1.26
N ARG A 231 -15.84 -26.21 -0.36
CA ARG A 231 -15.18 -25.80 0.87
C ARG A 231 -14.77 -26.97 1.78
N ASP A 232 -15.55 -28.00 1.81
CA ASP A 232 -15.33 -29.24 2.58
C ASP A 232 -14.12 -30.05 2.10
N LYS A 233 -13.67 -29.85 0.86
CA LYS A 233 -12.46 -30.47 0.30
C LYS A 233 -11.18 -29.77 0.77
N LEU A 234 -11.26 -28.56 1.37
CA LEU A 234 -10.12 -27.72 1.69
C LEU A 234 -9.85 -27.70 3.20
N GLN A 235 -8.61 -28.00 3.58
CA GLN A 235 -8.07 -27.80 4.91
C GLN A 235 -7.25 -26.52 4.94
N LEU A 236 -7.86 -25.43 5.36
CA LEU A 236 -7.20 -24.11 5.41
C LEU A 236 -6.55 -23.88 6.76
N ASN A 237 -5.34 -23.33 6.77
CA ASN A 237 -4.62 -22.96 7.99
C ASN A 237 -3.96 -21.60 7.78
N TYR A 238 -4.01 -20.75 8.79
CA TYR A 238 -3.33 -19.46 8.79
C TYR A 238 -2.18 -19.45 9.81
N PHE A 239 -1.01 -18.97 9.38
CA PHE A 239 0.18 -18.86 10.21
C PHE A 239 0.66 -17.40 10.21
N THR A 240 1.07 -16.90 11.37
CA THR A 240 1.67 -15.57 11.50
C THR A 240 2.79 -15.56 12.53
N ALA A 241 3.82 -14.79 12.22
CA ALA A 241 4.92 -14.57 13.15
C ALA A 241 4.55 -13.64 14.33
N SER A 242 3.40 -13.00 14.24
CA SER A 242 2.90 -12.09 15.26
C SER A 242 2.30 -12.84 16.46
N LYS A 243 2.26 -12.17 17.60
CA LYS A 243 1.58 -12.65 18.83
C LYS A 243 0.06 -12.58 18.72
N GLU A 244 -0.45 -11.80 17.77
CA GLU A 244 -1.88 -11.59 17.53
C GLU A 244 -2.17 -11.76 16.04
N LEU A 245 -3.42 -12.10 15.70
CA LEU A 245 -3.84 -12.27 14.30
C LEU A 245 -3.71 -10.97 13.50
N TYR A 246 -3.98 -9.84 14.13
CA TYR A 246 -3.89 -8.54 13.48
C TYR A 246 -3.38 -7.48 14.45
N ASP A 247 -2.55 -6.56 13.95
CA ASP A 247 -1.87 -5.51 14.71
C ASP A 247 -2.77 -4.31 15.10
N ILE A 248 -4.05 -4.34 14.71
CA ILE A 248 -5.04 -3.36 15.13
C ILE A 248 -6.00 -4.02 16.11
N PRO A 249 -5.84 -3.77 17.44
CA PRO A 249 -6.59 -4.46 18.49
C PRO A 249 -8.10 -4.39 18.33
N TYR A 250 -8.61 -3.28 17.82
CA TYR A 250 -10.04 -3.08 17.61
C TYR A 250 -10.67 -4.11 16.65
N PHE A 251 -9.94 -4.56 15.62
CA PHE A 251 -10.46 -5.52 14.64
C PHE A 251 -10.13 -6.97 14.96
N THR A 252 -9.15 -7.23 15.82
CA THR A 252 -8.67 -8.59 16.12
C THR A 252 -9.77 -9.51 16.64
N PRO A 253 -10.62 -9.12 17.61
CA PRO A 253 -11.68 -9.99 18.11
C PRO A 253 -12.64 -10.45 17.00
N ARG A 254 -13.11 -9.52 16.17
CA ARG A 254 -14.03 -9.88 15.08
C ARG A 254 -13.37 -10.77 14.02
N LEU A 255 -12.10 -10.56 13.73
CA LEU A 255 -11.36 -11.44 12.82
C LEU A 255 -11.22 -12.86 13.38
N LEU A 256 -10.94 -13.01 14.68
CA LEU A 256 -10.86 -14.32 15.34
C LEU A 256 -12.19 -15.07 15.26
N GLU A 257 -13.31 -14.38 15.50
CA GLU A 257 -14.65 -14.95 15.32
C GLU A 257 -14.86 -15.46 13.91
N ILE A 258 -14.57 -14.62 12.87
CA ILE A 258 -14.72 -14.99 11.46
C ILE A 258 -13.88 -16.21 11.09
N TYR A 259 -12.63 -16.28 11.53
CA TYR A 259 -11.76 -17.43 11.28
C TYR A 259 -12.29 -18.71 11.95
N ASN A 260 -12.78 -18.60 13.17
CA ASN A 260 -13.41 -19.71 13.89
C ASN A 260 -14.72 -20.17 13.22
N GLU A 261 -15.62 -19.24 12.89
CA GLU A 261 -16.88 -19.53 12.16
C GLU A 261 -16.63 -20.26 10.83
N ARG A 262 -15.48 -20.02 10.19
CA ARG A 262 -15.09 -20.59 8.89
C ARG A 262 -14.20 -21.82 9.01
N ASN A 263 -13.94 -22.32 10.22
CA ASN A 263 -13.07 -23.44 10.49
C ASN A 263 -11.67 -23.26 9.85
N ILE A 264 -11.03 -22.13 10.14
CA ILE A 264 -9.66 -21.81 9.72
C ILE A 264 -8.79 -21.69 10.97
N PRO A 265 -8.01 -22.70 11.34
CA PRO A 265 -7.08 -22.63 12.46
C PRO A 265 -6.04 -21.51 12.28
N ILE A 266 -5.74 -20.81 13.38
CA ILE A 266 -4.75 -19.73 13.43
C ILE A 266 -3.57 -20.21 14.27
N ASN A 267 -2.36 -20.08 13.74
CA ASN A 267 -1.13 -20.44 14.40
C ASN A 267 -0.27 -19.16 14.57
N LEU A 268 -0.17 -18.70 15.81
CA LEU A 268 0.57 -17.49 16.18
C LEU A 268 2.03 -17.83 16.50
N ASN A 269 2.93 -16.82 16.45
CA ASN A 269 4.36 -16.95 16.74
C ASN A 269 5.09 -17.97 15.84
N VAL A 270 4.61 -18.18 14.64
CA VAL A 270 5.19 -19.10 13.65
C VAL A 270 5.56 -18.34 12.38
N ARG A 271 6.81 -18.49 11.94
CA ARG A 271 7.27 -17.92 10.66
C ARG A 271 7.66 -19.02 9.67
N VAL A 272 7.48 -18.74 8.40
CA VAL A 272 8.01 -19.56 7.31
C VAL A 272 9.51 -19.42 7.30
N LYS A 273 10.24 -20.54 7.31
CA LYS A 273 11.68 -20.61 7.15
C LYS A 273 12.05 -20.96 5.69
N GLY A 274 11.34 -21.94 5.15
CA GLY A 274 11.57 -22.43 3.80
C GLY A 274 10.33 -23.10 3.24
N VAL A 275 10.32 -23.27 1.92
CA VAL A 275 9.25 -23.91 1.15
C VAL A 275 9.88 -24.86 0.15
N ASP A 276 9.40 -26.09 0.10
CA ASP A 276 9.68 -27.01 -0.98
C ASP A 276 8.66 -26.76 -2.11
N THR A 277 9.13 -26.17 -3.19
CA THR A 277 8.29 -25.85 -4.35
C THR A 277 8.05 -27.03 -5.28
N SER A 278 8.72 -28.18 -5.04
CA SER A 278 8.58 -29.41 -5.81
C SER A 278 7.55 -30.39 -5.22
N ALA A 279 7.08 -30.15 -3.99
CA ALA A 279 6.14 -30.99 -3.29
C ALA A 279 4.66 -30.78 -3.68
#